data_6bbe9c89c7d2133a05caac3c4a3aa6bd
#
_entry.id   6bbe9c89c7d2133a05caac3c4a3aa6bd
#
_cell.length_a   1.000
_cell.length_b   1.000
_cell.length_c   1.000
_cell.angle_alpha   90.00
_cell.angle_beta   90.00
_cell.angle_gamma   90.00
#
_symmetry.space_group_name_H-M   'P 1'
#
loop_
_entity.id
_entity.type
_entity.pdbx_description
1 polymer ?
#
loop_
_entity_poly.entity_id
_entity_poly.type
_entity_poly.pdbx_seq_one_letter_code
_entity_poly.pdbx_strand_id
1 'polypeptide(L)'
;MAKLYFYYASMNAGKSTTLLQAAFNYRERGMQTMLWTAALDDRYDVGAITSRIGLKAEAQRFTPDTNIFAEVMAEHGTRPLACVLVDEAQFLSADQVHQLARLADEENIPVVTYGLRTDFQAELFPGSAALLGIADSLVELKGVCECGRKATMNLRVDGNGRAVLDGAQTEVGGNDRYVAMCRRHFFEARRKHFMQARSD
;
A
#
# COMPACT_ATOMS: atom_id res chain seq x y z
N MET A 1 15.75 -13.79 13.95
CA MET A 1 14.29 -13.81 13.95
C MET A 1 13.82 -12.88 12.85
N ALA A 2 12.98 -13.37 11.95
CA ALA A 2 12.40 -12.56 10.88
C ALA A 2 11.51 -11.44 11.46
N LYS A 3 11.12 -10.49 10.62
CA LYS A 3 10.36 -9.32 11.05
C LYS A 3 9.24 -9.02 10.05
N LEU A 4 8.16 -8.43 10.56
CA LEU A 4 7.11 -7.79 9.78
C LEU A 4 7.45 -6.30 9.60
N TYR A 5 7.58 -5.85 8.35
CA TYR A 5 7.87 -4.46 7.99
C TYR A 5 6.66 -3.81 7.34
N PHE A 6 6.38 -2.57 7.69
CA PHE A 6 5.40 -1.76 7.00
C PHE A 6 6.04 -0.50 6.40
N TYR A 7 6.14 -0.48 5.08
CA TYR A 7 6.56 0.67 4.27
C TYR A 7 5.31 1.43 3.84
N TYR A 8 5.10 2.60 4.39
CA TYR A 8 3.93 3.40 4.07
C TYR A 8 4.30 4.75 3.46
N ALA A 9 3.39 5.30 2.65
CA ALA A 9 3.56 6.61 2.04
C ALA A 9 2.22 7.16 1.54
N SER A 10 2.24 8.39 1.05
CA SER A 10 1.21 8.90 0.14
C SER A 10 1.26 8.18 -1.22
N MET A 11 0.26 8.40 -2.04
CA MET A 11 0.29 7.94 -3.44
C MET A 11 1.51 8.52 -4.16
N ASN A 12 1.99 7.81 -5.18
CA ASN A 12 3.09 8.24 -6.05
C ASN A 12 4.46 8.40 -5.39
N ALA A 13 4.66 7.87 -4.18
CA ALA A 13 5.94 7.93 -3.45
C ALA A 13 6.89 6.76 -3.76
N GLY A 14 6.62 5.94 -4.79
CA GLY A 14 7.52 4.87 -5.24
C GLY A 14 7.40 3.55 -4.48
N LYS A 15 6.28 3.27 -3.77
CA LYS A 15 6.06 2.01 -3.02
C LYS A 15 6.29 0.77 -3.90
N SER A 16 5.54 0.60 -4.98
CA SER A 16 5.66 -0.55 -5.89
C SER A 16 7.04 -0.63 -6.55
N THR A 17 7.69 0.51 -6.82
CA THR A 17 9.08 0.53 -7.31
C THR A 17 10.05 -0.06 -6.28
N THR A 18 9.93 0.35 -5.02
CA THR A 18 10.79 -0.14 -3.92
C THR A 18 10.55 -1.63 -3.66
N LEU A 19 9.29 -2.08 -3.72
CA LEU A 19 8.93 -3.49 -3.62
C LEU A 19 9.58 -4.31 -4.73
N LEU A 20 9.41 -3.88 -5.99
CA LEU A 20 9.94 -4.59 -7.15
C LEU A 20 11.46 -4.61 -7.17
N GLN A 21 12.11 -3.54 -6.69
CA GLN A 21 13.57 -3.51 -6.51
C GLN A 21 14.02 -4.52 -5.44
N ALA A 22 13.29 -4.61 -4.32
CA ALA A 22 13.58 -5.61 -3.29
C ALA A 22 13.44 -7.03 -3.84
N ALA A 23 12.32 -7.34 -4.53
CA ALA A 23 12.09 -8.63 -5.16
C ALA A 23 13.20 -9.00 -6.18
N PHE A 24 13.64 -8.02 -6.97
CA PHE A 24 14.73 -8.20 -7.92
C PHE A 24 16.05 -8.55 -7.22
N ASN A 25 16.39 -7.86 -6.13
CA ASN A 25 17.62 -8.11 -5.37
C ASN A 25 17.67 -9.54 -4.79
N TYR A 26 16.55 -10.04 -4.27
CA TYR A 26 16.44 -11.45 -3.82
C TYR A 26 16.68 -12.42 -4.98
N ARG A 27 16.01 -12.19 -6.11
CA ARG A 27 16.09 -13.06 -7.29
C ARG A 27 17.51 -13.11 -7.88
N GLU A 28 18.23 -11.98 -7.94
CA GLU A 28 19.64 -11.95 -8.38
C GLU A 28 20.56 -12.82 -7.52
N ARG A 29 20.18 -13.08 -6.26
CA ARG A 29 20.90 -13.95 -5.33
C ARG A 29 20.39 -15.40 -5.35
N GLY A 30 19.48 -15.74 -6.28
CA GLY A 30 18.86 -17.07 -6.34
C GLY A 30 17.85 -17.35 -5.23
N MET A 31 17.43 -16.33 -4.47
CA MET A 31 16.47 -16.45 -3.38
C MET A 31 15.05 -16.28 -3.92
N GLN A 32 14.14 -17.14 -3.44
CA GLN A 32 12.73 -17.10 -3.86
C GLN A 32 11.94 -16.09 -3.01
N THR A 33 11.08 -15.33 -3.66
CA THR A 33 10.15 -14.42 -3.01
C THR A 33 8.73 -14.68 -3.52
N MET A 34 7.74 -14.48 -2.66
CA MET A 34 6.33 -14.52 -3.05
C MET A 34 5.76 -13.11 -2.96
N LEU A 35 5.18 -12.63 -4.06
CA LEU A 35 4.63 -11.30 -4.18
C LEU A 35 3.11 -11.37 -4.15
N TRP A 36 2.50 -10.42 -3.46
CA TRP A 36 1.04 -10.28 -3.31
C TRP A 36 0.59 -8.87 -3.65
N THR A 37 -0.62 -8.75 -4.22
CA THR A 37 -1.32 -7.48 -4.41
C THR A 37 -2.82 -7.64 -4.17
N ALA A 38 -3.52 -6.56 -3.87
CA ALA A 38 -4.97 -6.61 -3.66
C ALA A 38 -5.72 -6.94 -4.96
N ALA A 39 -6.71 -7.82 -4.89
CA ALA A 39 -7.55 -8.15 -6.04
C ALA A 39 -8.40 -6.97 -6.53
N LEU A 40 -8.63 -5.97 -5.69
CA LEU A 40 -9.31 -4.71 -6.04
C LEU A 40 -8.48 -3.79 -6.93
N ASP A 41 -7.18 -4.02 -7.06
CA ASP A 41 -6.30 -3.20 -7.90
C ASP A 41 -6.26 -3.74 -9.33
N ASP A 42 -7.24 -3.33 -10.14
CA ASP A 42 -7.33 -3.68 -11.56
C ASP A 42 -6.71 -2.62 -12.50
N ARG A 43 -5.95 -1.65 -11.95
CA ARG A 43 -5.34 -0.53 -12.70
C ARG A 43 -4.30 -0.98 -13.72
N TYR A 44 -3.76 -2.16 -13.54
CA TYR A 44 -2.75 -2.77 -14.40
C TYR A 44 -3.14 -4.22 -14.76
N ASP A 45 -2.25 -4.97 -15.35
CA ASP A 45 -2.51 -6.36 -15.70
C ASP A 45 -2.88 -7.21 -14.47
N VAL A 46 -3.90 -8.04 -14.63
CA VAL A 46 -4.40 -8.94 -13.58
C VAL A 46 -3.27 -9.85 -13.09
N GLY A 47 -3.02 -9.86 -11.78
CA GLY A 47 -1.98 -10.70 -11.18
C GLY A 47 -0.55 -10.18 -11.38
N ALA A 48 -0.36 -8.87 -11.55
CA ALA A 48 0.95 -8.26 -11.63
C ALA A 48 1.05 -6.98 -10.81
N ILE A 49 2.21 -6.76 -10.20
CA ILE A 49 2.60 -5.47 -9.63
C ILE A 49 3.36 -4.70 -10.70
N THR A 50 2.90 -3.50 -11.01
CA THR A 50 3.54 -2.62 -12.01
C THR A 50 3.89 -1.28 -11.38
N SER A 51 5.14 -0.85 -11.55
CA SER A 51 5.57 0.48 -11.14
C SER A 51 5.37 1.50 -12.24
N ARG A 52 5.25 2.78 -11.90
CA ARG A 52 5.16 3.88 -12.87
C ARG A 52 6.38 4.06 -13.76
N ILE A 53 7.53 3.54 -13.34
CA ILE A 53 8.77 3.58 -14.13
C ILE A 53 8.96 2.32 -15.00
N GLY A 54 7.90 1.50 -15.16
CA GLY A 54 7.88 0.36 -16.07
C GLY A 54 8.40 -0.96 -15.49
N LEU A 55 8.76 -1.03 -14.20
CA LEU A 55 9.09 -2.31 -13.57
C LEU A 55 7.80 -3.12 -13.38
N LYS A 56 7.89 -4.44 -13.61
CA LYS A 56 6.76 -5.36 -13.49
C LYS A 56 7.21 -6.71 -12.94
N ALA A 57 6.36 -7.34 -12.12
CA ALA A 57 6.52 -8.72 -11.68
C ALA A 57 5.14 -9.36 -11.46
N GLU A 58 5.07 -10.69 -11.66
CA GLU A 58 3.90 -11.49 -11.31
C GLU A 58 3.68 -11.49 -9.79
N ALA A 59 2.42 -11.48 -9.39
CA ALA A 59 2.01 -11.48 -8.00
C ALA A 59 0.73 -12.29 -7.81
N GLN A 60 0.60 -12.92 -6.66
CA GLN A 60 -0.65 -13.49 -6.19
C GLN A 60 -1.62 -12.37 -5.83
N ARG A 61 -2.91 -12.66 -5.87
CA ARG A 61 -3.95 -11.69 -5.54
C ARG A 61 -4.65 -12.09 -4.25
N PHE A 62 -4.79 -11.17 -3.32
CA PHE A 62 -5.59 -11.40 -2.13
C PHE A 62 -6.94 -10.70 -2.20
N THR A 63 -7.95 -11.37 -1.69
CA THR A 63 -9.29 -10.86 -1.39
C THR A 63 -9.49 -10.91 0.13
N PRO A 64 -10.56 -10.35 0.70
CA PRO A 64 -10.85 -10.48 2.13
C PRO A 64 -10.92 -11.94 2.64
N ASP A 65 -11.27 -12.88 1.76
CA ASP A 65 -11.42 -14.31 2.09
C ASP A 65 -10.14 -15.14 1.91
N THR A 66 -9.07 -14.53 1.39
CA THR A 66 -7.80 -15.22 1.15
C THR A 66 -7.09 -15.57 2.45
N ASN A 67 -6.78 -16.85 2.66
CA ASN A 67 -5.90 -17.29 3.73
C ASN A 67 -4.43 -17.21 3.28
N ILE A 68 -3.83 -16.02 3.47
CA ILE A 68 -2.46 -15.73 3.02
C ILE A 68 -1.44 -16.68 3.67
N PHE A 69 -1.61 -16.98 4.97
CA PHE A 69 -0.70 -17.88 5.68
C PHE A 69 -0.69 -19.27 5.03
N ALA A 70 -1.85 -19.85 4.79
CA ALA A 70 -1.95 -21.19 4.20
C ALA A 70 -1.34 -21.24 2.78
N GLU A 71 -1.60 -20.24 1.95
CA GLU A 71 -1.07 -20.20 0.58
C GLU A 71 0.47 -20.00 0.56
N VAL A 72 0.99 -19.14 1.43
CA VAL A 72 2.45 -18.95 1.59
C VAL A 72 3.11 -20.25 2.06
N MET A 73 2.51 -20.95 3.02
CA MET A 73 3.07 -22.20 3.54
C MET A 73 3.03 -23.32 2.50
N ALA A 74 1.99 -23.40 1.68
CA ALA A 74 1.92 -24.35 0.57
C ALA A 74 3.05 -24.12 -0.45
N GLU A 75 3.34 -22.87 -0.81
CA GLU A 75 4.45 -22.53 -1.70
C GLU A 75 5.81 -22.78 -1.03
N HIS A 76 5.95 -22.35 0.23
CA HIS A 76 7.18 -22.53 1.01
C HIS A 76 7.57 -24.00 1.15
N GLY A 77 6.59 -24.89 1.30
CA GLY A 77 6.83 -26.35 1.39
C GLY A 77 7.36 -26.95 0.08
N THR A 78 7.13 -26.33 -1.04
CA THR A 78 7.63 -26.77 -2.36
C THR A 78 8.93 -26.07 -2.73
N ARG A 79 9.02 -24.78 -2.46
CA ARG A 79 10.19 -23.92 -2.71
C ARG A 79 10.42 -22.98 -1.54
N PRO A 80 11.51 -23.15 -0.77
CA PRO A 80 11.77 -22.30 0.39
C PRO A 80 11.76 -20.81 0.03
N LEU A 81 10.87 -20.06 0.64
CA LEU A 81 10.74 -18.62 0.44
C LEU A 81 11.69 -17.87 1.38
N ALA A 82 12.41 -16.91 0.81
CA ALA A 82 13.31 -16.04 1.55
C ALA A 82 12.63 -14.75 2.04
N CYS A 83 11.51 -14.37 1.40
CA CYS A 83 10.74 -13.18 1.79
C CYS A 83 9.36 -13.20 1.15
N VAL A 84 8.37 -12.68 1.85
CA VAL A 84 7.03 -12.35 1.33
C VAL A 84 6.91 -10.83 1.18
N LEU A 85 6.46 -10.38 0.02
CA LEU A 85 6.31 -8.96 -0.33
C LEU A 85 4.85 -8.67 -0.68
N VAL A 86 4.23 -7.69 -0.02
CA VAL A 86 2.81 -7.38 -0.22
C VAL A 86 2.65 -5.92 -0.66
N ASP A 87 2.12 -5.70 -1.86
CA ASP A 87 1.71 -4.36 -2.32
C ASP A 87 0.23 -4.10 -1.97
N GLU A 88 -0.15 -2.83 -1.94
CA GLU A 88 -1.49 -2.35 -1.60
C GLU A 88 -2.01 -2.92 -0.25
N ALA A 89 -1.09 -3.07 0.71
CA ALA A 89 -1.32 -3.70 2.01
C ALA A 89 -2.38 -2.98 2.88
N GLN A 90 -2.78 -1.75 2.54
CA GLN A 90 -3.89 -1.07 3.20
C GLN A 90 -5.22 -1.81 3.05
N PHE A 91 -5.35 -2.64 2.01
CA PHE A 91 -6.57 -3.43 1.74
C PHE A 91 -6.62 -4.79 2.47
N LEU A 92 -5.57 -5.14 3.21
CA LEU A 92 -5.59 -6.31 4.08
C LEU A 92 -6.64 -6.15 5.18
N SER A 93 -7.26 -7.25 5.58
CA SER A 93 -7.99 -7.31 6.84
C SER A 93 -7.01 -7.36 8.03
N ALA A 94 -7.49 -7.05 9.24
CA ALA A 94 -6.69 -7.20 10.45
C ALA A 94 -6.22 -8.66 10.65
N ASP A 95 -7.09 -9.63 10.35
CA ASP A 95 -6.76 -11.06 10.42
C ASP A 95 -5.62 -11.42 9.45
N GLN A 96 -5.67 -10.93 8.21
CA GLN A 96 -4.58 -11.16 7.24
C GLN A 96 -3.25 -10.53 7.71
N VAL A 97 -3.29 -9.39 8.37
CA VAL A 97 -2.08 -8.80 8.98
C VAL A 97 -1.51 -9.70 10.08
N HIS A 98 -2.37 -10.29 10.92
CA HIS A 98 -1.94 -11.29 11.90
C HIS A 98 -1.38 -12.56 11.25
N GLN A 99 -1.97 -13.02 10.15
CA GLN A 99 -1.43 -14.15 9.37
C GLN A 99 0.00 -13.83 8.85
N LEU A 100 0.24 -12.61 8.38
CA LEU A 100 1.56 -12.16 7.96
C LEU A 100 2.56 -12.06 9.12
N ALA A 101 2.13 -11.60 10.29
CA ALA A 101 2.96 -11.60 11.50
C ALA A 101 3.39 -13.02 11.89
N ARG A 102 2.47 -13.99 11.84
CA ARG A 102 2.77 -15.40 12.11
C ARG A 102 3.84 -15.98 11.16
N LEU A 103 3.86 -15.59 9.88
CA LEU A 103 4.94 -16.01 8.98
C LEU A 103 6.31 -15.56 9.48
N ALA A 104 6.40 -14.35 10.03
CA ALA A 104 7.66 -13.87 10.60
C ALA A 104 8.00 -14.55 11.92
N ASP A 105 7.04 -14.73 12.82
CA ASP A 105 7.26 -15.22 14.17
C ASP A 105 7.43 -16.73 14.23
N GLU A 106 6.56 -17.49 13.55
CA GLU A 106 6.50 -18.95 13.63
C GLU A 106 7.39 -19.63 12.57
N GLU A 107 7.44 -19.07 11.34
CA GLU A 107 8.13 -19.70 10.21
C GLU A 107 9.46 -19.03 9.85
N ASN A 108 9.81 -17.96 10.55
CA ASN A 108 11.02 -17.17 10.32
C ASN A 108 11.18 -16.66 8.87
N ILE A 109 10.05 -16.36 8.22
CA ILE A 109 9.98 -15.78 6.87
C ILE A 109 9.78 -14.27 6.99
N PRO A 110 10.71 -13.41 6.56
CA PRO A 110 10.55 -11.96 6.56
C PRO A 110 9.36 -11.55 5.70
N VAL A 111 8.55 -10.61 6.21
CA VAL A 111 7.40 -10.06 5.49
C VAL A 111 7.57 -8.56 5.35
N VAL A 112 7.49 -8.06 4.12
CA VAL A 112 7.60 -6.62 3.84
C VAL A 112 6.32 -6.16 3.15
N THR A 113 5.57 -5.30 3.82
CA THR A 113 4.30 -4.78 3.32
C THR A 113 4.44 -3.32 2.87
N TYR A 114 3.77 -2.97 1.78
CA TYR A 114 3.77 -1.62 1.20
C TYR A 114 2.33 -1.13 1.05
N GLY A 115 2.03 0.08 1.54
CA GLY A 115 0.66 0.56 1.48
C GLY A 115 0.50 2.05 1.75
N LEU A 116 -0.74 2.52 1.62
CA LEU A 116 -1.15 3.85 2.05
C LEU A 116 -1.39 3.83 3.56
N ARG A 117 -1.10 4.93 4.26
CA ARG A 117 -1.45 5.07 5.68
C ARG A 117 -2.93 5.42 5.84
N THR A 118 -3.37 6.47 5.16
CA THR A 118 -4.72 7.02 5.26
C THR A 118 -5.34 7.18 3.89
N ASP A 119 -6.66 7.22 3.87
CA ASP A 119 -7.47 7.57 2.71
C ASP A 119 -7.51 9.09 2.47
N PHE A 120 -8.41 9.53 1.57
CA PHE A 120 -8.63 10.94 1.23
C PHE A 120 -9.40 11.72 2.30
N GLN A 121 -10.00 11.06 3.27
CA GLN A 121 -10.68 11.66 4.43
C GLN A 121 -9.74 11.83 5.62
N ALA A 122 -8.48 11.35 5.52
CA ALA A 122 -7.48 11.25 6.56
C ALA A 122 -7.78 10.14 7.59
N GLU A 123 -8.65 9.19 7.24
CA GLU A 123 -8.96 8.02 8.06
C GLU A 123 -8.01 6.86 7.72
N LEU A 124 -7.68 6.05 8.73
CA LEU A 124 -6.85 4.87 8.52
C LEU A 124 -7.61 3.79 7.73
N PHE A 125 -6.91 3.14 6.81
CA PHE A 125 -7.38 1.87 6.26
C PHE A 125 -7.27 0.75 7.30
N PRO A 126 -8.15 -0.26 7.28
CA PRO A 126 -8.10 -1.36 8.26
C PRO A 126 -6.75 -2.08 8.31
N GLY A 127 -6.18 -2.45 7.16
CA GLY A 127 -4.88 -3.10 7.08
C GLY A 127 -3.76 -2.20 7.58
N SER A 128 -3.82 -0.90 7.26
CA SER A 128 -2.82 0.07 7.74
C SER A 128 -2.91 0.29 9.24
N ALA A 129 -4.12 0.31 9.82
CA ALA A 129 -4.31 0.42 11.26
C ALA A 129 -3.68 -0.77 12.00
N ALA A 130 -3.93 -2.00 11.51
CA ALA A 130 -3.34 -3.20 12.08
C ALA A 130 -1.81 -3.22 11.93
N LEU A 131 -1.28 -2.91 10.73
CA LEU A 131 0.16 -2.86 10.47
C LEU A 131 0.88 -1.79 11.32
N LEU A 132 0.29 -0.61 11.50
CA LEU A 132 0.85 0.42 12.38
C LEU A 132 0.90 -0.03 13.84
N GLY A 133 -0.02 -0.92 14.25
CA GLY A 133 -0.09 -1.46 15.60
C GLY A 133 0.91 -2.55 15.91
N ILE A 134 1.20 -3.45 14.95
CA ILE A 134 1.97 -4.67 15.24
C ILE A 134 3.24 -4.88 14.43
N ALA A 135 3.51 -4.09 13.38
CA ALA A 135 4.74 -4.27 12.61
C ALA A 135 5.98 -3.94 13.44
N ASP A 136 7.02 -4.78 13.34
CA ASP A 136 8.31 -4.59 14.01
C ASP A 136 9.04 -3.33 13.54
N SER A 137 8.81 -2.94 12.28
CA SER A 137 9.50 -1.81 11.67
C SER A 137 8.55 -1.00 10.79
N LEU A 138 8.45 0.29 11.10
CA LEU A 138 7.63 1.26 10.37
C LEU A 138 8.57 2.18 9.56
N VAL A 139 8.45 2.15 8.24
CA VAL A 139 9.28 2.93 7.33
C VAL A 139 8.41 3.83 6.46
N GLU A 140 8.63 5.13 6.55
CA GLU A 140 7.92 6.09 5.72
C GLU A 140 8.72 6.45 4.46
N LEU A 141 8.18 6.09 3.29
CA LEU A 141 8.74 6.53 2.01
C LEU A 141 8.32 7.99 1.74
N LYS A 142 9.23 8.77 1.17
CA LYS A 142 9.04 10.21 1.00
C LYS A 142 8.42 10.54 -0.35
N GLY A 143 7.18 11.04 -0.34
CA GLY A 143 6.59 11.78 -1.45
C GLY A 143 6.85 13.28 -1.30
N VAL A 144 6.71 14.05 -2.39
CA VAL A 144 6.93 15.50 -2.42
C VAL A 144 5.62 16.22 -2.72
N CYS A 145 5.26 17.20 -1.91
CA CYS A 145 4.16 18.14 -2.15
C CYS A 145 4.62 19.24 -3.12
N GLU A 146 3.70 19.87 -3.85
CA GLU A 146 3.98 21.01 -4.74
C GLU A 146 4.81 22.13 -4.09
N CYS A 147 4.68 22.31 -2.78
CA CYS A 147 5.45 23.30 -2.02
C CYS A 147 6.86 22.82 -1.61
N GLY A 148 7.34 21.69 -2.12
CA GLY A 148 8.63 21.08 -1.79
C GLY A 148 8.66 20.35 -0.44
N ARG A 149 7.62 20.42 0.39
CA ARG A 149 7.54 19.69 1.66
C ARG A 149 7.15 18.22 1.43
N LYS A 150 7.39 17.40 2.42
CA LYS A 150 6.99 16.00 2.43
C LYS A 150 5.45 15.87 2.25
N ALA A 151 5.04 15.08 1.26
CA ALA A 151 3.65 14.69 1.06
C ALA A 151 3.32 13.50 1.96
N THR A 152 2.29 13.65 2.80
CA THR A 152 1.84 12.63 3.76
C THR A 152 0.36 12.32 3.65
N MET A 153 -0.36 13.07 2.82
CA MET A 153 -1.81 12.99 2.64
C MET A 153 -2.16 12.80 1.18
N ASN A 154 -3.32 12.21 0.91
CA ASN A 154 -3.88 12.02 -0.42
C ASN A 154 -5.20 12.78 -0.50
N LEU A 155 -5.26 13.85 -1.28
CA LEU A 155 -6.51 14.56 -1.55
C LEU A 155 -7.18 13.92 -2.77
N ARG A 156 -8.47 13.55 -2.64
CA ARG A 156 -9.30 13.21 -3.80
C ARG A 156 -9.82 14.50 -4.43
N VAL A 157 -9.78 14.56 -5.76
CA VAL A 157 -10.29 15.72 -6.52
C VAL A 157 -11.28 15.27 -7.58
N ASP A 158 -12.24 16.14 -7.91
CA ASP A 158 -13.15 15.98 -9.03
C ASP A 158 -12.48 16.35 -10.37
N GLY A 159 -13.22 16.24 -11.48
CA GLY A 159 -12.75 16.61 -12.82
C GLY A 159 -12.37 18.09 -12.99
N ASN A 160 -12.75 18.96 -12.05
CA ASN A 160 -12.39 20.38 -12.01
C ASN A 160 -11.26 20.70 -11.02
N GLY A 161 -10.65 19.66 -10.41
CA GLY A 161 -9.57 19.82 -9.42
C GLY A 161 -10.07 20.25 -8.02
N ARG A 162 -11.37 20.21 -7.74
CA ARG A 162 -11.94 20.56 -6.44
C ARG A 162 -11.84 19.35 -5.49
N ALA A 163 -11.63 19.63 -4.20
CA ALA A 163 -11.56 18.59 -3.18
C ALA A 163 -12.88 17.84 -3.06
N VAL A 164 -12.84 16.51 -3.12
CA VAL A 164 -13.96 15.62 -2.79
C VAL A 164 -13.84 15.26 -1.32
N LEU A 165 -14.87 15.55 -0.52
CA LEU A 165 -14.85 15.40 0.93
C LEU A 165 -15.54 14.14 1.40
N ASP A 166 -16.54 13.64 0.65
CA ASP A 166 -17.37 12.50 1.00
C ASP A 166 -17.32 11.43 -0.09
N GLY A 167 -17.71 10.21 0.26
CA GLY A 167 -17.77 9.07 -0.65
C GLY A 167 -17.09 7.82 -0.10
N ALA A 168 -17.16 6.74 -0.86
CA ALA A 168 -16.52 5.47 -0.46
C ALA A 168 -15.02 5.65 -0.25
N GLN A 169 -14.47 4.94 0.75
CA GLN A 169 -13.04 4.98 1.07
C GLN A 169 -12.19 4.62 -0.15
N THR A 170 -12.64 3.65 -0.93
CA THR A 170 -12.00 3.20 -2.16
C THR A 170 -12.90 3.51 -3.34
N GLU A 171 -12.36 4.15 -4.36
CA GLU A 171 -13.01 4.31 -5.65
C GLU A 171 -12.07 3.73 -6.71
N VAL A 172 -12.60 2.78 -7.49
CA VAL A 172 -11.88 2.22 -8.64
C VAL A 172 -11.81 3.32 -9.69
N GLY A 173 -10.64 3.91 -9.87
CA GLY A 173 -10.42 5.01 -10.81
C GLY A 173 -8.98 5.49 -10.77
N GLY A 174 -8.55 6.09 -11.85
CA GLY A 174 -7.15 6.45 -12.08
C GLY A 174 -6.53 7.32 -10.99
N ASN A 175 -5.22 7.25 -10.95
CA ASN A 175 -4.37 8.08 -10.07
C ASN A 175 -4.58 9.60 -10.29
N ASP A 176 -5.26 9.97 -11.38
CA ASP A 176 -5.53 11.36 -11.79
C ASP A 176 -6.49 12.08 -10.84
N ARG A 177 -7.27 11.31 -10.05
CA ARG A 177 -8.19 11.83 -9.05
C ARG A 177 -7.59 12.06 -7.68
N TYR A 178 -6.30 11.72 -7.49
CA TYR A 178 -5.64 11.84 -6.19
C TYR A 178 -4.37 12.68 -6.29
N VAL A 179 -4.26 13.67 -5.41
CA VAL A 179 -3.09 14.54 -5.31
C VAL A 179 -2.39 14.30 -3.98
N ALA A 180 -1.13 13.88 -4.05
CA ALA A 180 -0.29 13.73 -2.87
C ALA A 180 0.18 15.10 -2.37
N MET A 181 -0.07 15.42 -1.09
CA MET A 181 0.28 16.74 -0.55
C MET A 181 0.66 16.69 0.93
N CYS A 182 1.28 17.77 1.39
CA CYS A 182 1.56 17.92 2.82
C CYS A 182 0.28 18.17 3.62
N ARG A 183 0.29 17.84 4.91
CA ARG A 183 -0.88 17.99 5.79
C ARG A 183 -1.48 19.39 5.78
N ARG A 184 -0.63 20.44 5.70
CA ARG A 184 -1.11 21.83 5.66
C ARG A 184 -1.98 22.06 4.41
N HIS A 185 -1.47 21.77 3.22
CA HIS A 185 -2.20 21.97 1.96
C HIS A 185 -3.45 21.10 1.88
N PHE A 186 -3.40 19.88 2.39
CA PHE A 186 -4.56 18.99 2.47
C PHE A 186 -5.72 19.65 3.24
N PHE A 187 -5.48 20.15 4.43
CA PHE A 187 -6.54 20.80 5.21
C PHE A 187 -6.92 22.18 4.68
N GLU A 188 -6.03 22.91 4.03
CA GLU A 188 -6.36 24.16 3.34
C GLU A 188 -7.30 23.94 2.16
N ALA A 189 -7.04 22.92 1.32
CA ALA A 189 -7.89 22.56 0.20
C ALA A 189 -9.28 22.13 0.64
N ARG A 190 -9.39 21.31 1.70
CA ARG A 190 -10.67 20.88 2.28
C ARG A 190 -11.47 22.05 2.83
N ARG A 191 -10.83 23.00 3.53
CA ARG A 191 -11.48 24.21 4.06
C ARG A 191 -12.02 25.12 2.95
N LYS A 192 -11.28 25.33 1.87
CA LYS A 192 -11.74 26.13 0.73
C LYS A 192 -13.03 25.56 0.14
N HIS A 193 -13.15 24.26 0.01
CA HIS A 193 -14.36 23.60 -0.47
C HIS A 193 -15.57 23.88 0.46
N PHE A 194 -15.40 23.74 1.77
CA PHE A 194 -16.46 24.04 2.75
C PHE A 194 -16.94 25.49 2.68
N MET A 195 -16.05 26.45 2.44
CA MET A 195 -16.41 27.86 2.34
C MET A 195 -17.18 28.18 1.06
N GLN A 196 -16.83 27.53 -0.08
CA GLN A 196 -17.52 27.69 -1.34
C GLN A 196 -18.92 27.06 -1.32
N ALA A 197 -19.08 25.87 -0.76
CA ALA A 197 -20.37 25.18 -0.65
C ALA A 197 -21.38 25.87 0.29
N ARG A 198 -20.97 26.87 1.07
CA ARG A 198 -21.85 27.70 1.93
C ARG A 198 -22.22 29.03 1.31
N SER A 199 -21.62 29.36 0.18
CA SER A 199 -21.84 30.61 -0.54
C SER A 199 -22.75 30.44 -1.79
N ASP A 200 -23.01 29.20 -2.18
CA ASP A 200 -23.98 28.75 -3.19
C ASP A 200 -25.29 28.31 -2.48
#